data_c825afb71de3d463210e507324728b06
#
_entry.id   c825afb71de3d463210e507324728b06
#
_cell.length_a   1.000
_cell.length_b   1.000
_cell.length_c   1.000
_cell.angle_alpha   90.00
_cell.angle_beta   90.00
_cell.angle_gamma   90.00
#
_symmetry.space_group_name_H-M   'P 1'
#
loop_
_entity.id
_entity.type
_entity.pdbx_description
1 polymer ?
#
loop_
_entity_poly.entity_id
_entity_poly.type
_entity_poly.pdbx_seq_one_letter_code
_entity_poly.pdbx_strand_id
1 'polypeptide(L)'
;MKEKNRNITDLILNLAIIVTTVAAIGQYFAGGPDALGSSRTGCFRYFTTDSNVLAVLASLTLLPICIKRIRKPETEIPRWLLIFKYTATVSVTITLLTVVFFLAPTAAARGGIAGYFRFFEGNTFVLHFSTPVLAILAFCLLEKNRKMTFRESLWTLIPTVVYSLVYAAAVIFMKVWTDWYGFTFGGKLYLAPVSGIVMYLVTLGVAAIVGRTGPKQK
;
A
#
# COMPACT_ATOMS: atom_id res chain seq x y z
N MET A 1 -16.56 -15.77 15.35
CA MET A 1 -16.29 -14.58 16.21
C MET A 1 -17.60 -13.82 16.38
N LYS A 2 -18.00 -13.45 17.62
CA LYS A 2 -19.20 -12.62 17.84
C LYS A 2 -19.04 -11.29 17.08
N GLU A 3 -20.10 -10.78 16.48
CA GLU A 3 -20.06 -9.60 15.61
C GLU A 3 -19.43 -8.36 16.31
N LYS A 4 -19.76 -8.14 17.58
CA LYS A 4 -19.15 -7.09 18.39
C LYS A 4 -17.61 -7.20 18.46
N ASN A 5 -17.07 -8.43 18.65
CA ASN A 5 -15.61 -8.63 18.71
C ASN A 5 -14.97 -8.38 17.34
N ARG A 6 -15.66 -8.74 16.25
CA ARG A 6 -15.19 -8.42 14.88
C ARG A 6 -15.06 -6.91 14.67
N ASN A 7 -16.07 -6.13 15.09
CA ASN A 7 -16.06 -4.68 14.94
C ASN A 7 -15.02 -3.98 15.85
N ILE A 8 -14.76 -4.51 17.05
CA ILE A 8 -13.66 -4.05 17.90
C ILE A 8 -12.32 -4.34 17.27
N THR A 9 -12.11 -5.55 16.74
CA THR A 9 -10.86 -5.91 16.05
C THR A 9 -10.63 -5.02 14.83
N ASP A 10 -11.68 -4.73 14.05
CA ASP A 10 -11.61 -3.80 12.92
C ASP A 10 -11.14 -2.40 13.34
N LEU A 11 -11.71 -1.86 14.41
CA LEU A 11 -11.28 -0.57 14.98
C LEU A 11 -9.80 -0.62 15.40
N ILE A 12 -9.37 -1.68 16.10
CA ILE A 12 -7.99 -1.82 16.58
C ILE A 12 -7.01 -1.89 15.40
N LEU A 13 -7.32 -2.66 14.35
CA LEU A 13 -6.44 -2.76 13.18
C LEU A 13 -6.31 -1.42 12.45
N ASN A 14 -7.42 -0.68 12.28
CA ASN A 14 -7.37 0.65 11.66
C ASN A 14 -6.59 1.66 12.51
N LEU A 15 -6.74 1.65 13.83
CA LEU A 15 -5.94 2.48 14.73
C LEU A 15 -4.44 2.09 14.66
N ALA A 16 -4.13 0.79 14.62
CA ALA A 16 -2.76 0.33 14.49
C ALA A 16 -2.13 0.81 13.17
N ILE A 17 -2.84 0.70 12.02
CA ILE A 17 -2.39 1.25 10.74
C ILE A 17 -2.06 2.73 10.87
N ILE A 18 -2.97 3.53 11.44
CA ILE A 18 -2.78 4.97 11.59
C ILE A 18 -1.55 5.27 12.43
N VAL A 19 -1.50 4.74 13.66
CA VAL A 19 -0.48 5.09 14.64
C VAL A 19 0.91 4.65 14.17
N THR A 20 1.06 3.39 13.74
CA THR A 20 2.38 2.86 13.35
C THR A 20 2.90 3.53 12.08
N THR A 21 2.03 3.76 11.09
CA THR A 21 2.43 4.39 9.82
C THR A 21 2.77 5.86 10.02
N VAL A 22 1.95 6.61 10.77
CA VAL A 22 2.25 8.03 11.06
C VAL A 22 3.55 8.17 11.86
N ALA A 23 3.78 7.28 12.84
CA ALA A 23 5.05 7.27 13.59
C ALA A 23 6.24 6.98 12.68
N ALA A 24 6.15 5.98 11.79
CA ALA A 24 7.22 5.63 10.85
C ALA A 24 7.53 6.78 9.88
N ILE A 25 6.50 7.40 9.28
CA ILE A 25 6.69 8.54 8.38
C ILE A 25 7.22 9.76 9.16
N GLY A 26 6.72 10.00 10.38
CA GLY A 26 7.16 11.09 11.24
C GLY A 26 8.66 11.02 11.56
N GLN A 27 9.21 9.81 11.73
CA GLN A 27 10.65 9.63 11.94
C GLN A 27 11.48 10.05 10.72
N TYR A 28 11.00 9.86 9.49
CA TYR A 28 11.67 10.40 8.29
C TYR A 28 11.73 11.92 8.31
N PHE A 29 10.64 12.59 8.72
CA PHE A 29 10.62 14.05 8.87
C PHE A 29 11.58 14.54 9.97
N ALA A 30 11.69 13.79 11.06
CA ALA A 30 12.63 14.11 12.14
C ALA A 30 14.10 13.85 11.75
N GLY A 31 14.37 13.35 10.55
CA GLY A 31 15.73 13.06 10.07
C GLY A 31 16.25 11.71 10.53
N GLY A 32 15.38 10.80 10.92
CA GLY A 32 15.73 9.41 11.23
C GLY A 32 16.33 8.68 10.03
N PRO A 33 17.14 7.66 10.26
CA PRO A 33 17.71 6.86 9.19
C PRO A 33 16.60 6.14 8.43
N ASP A 34 16.75 6.06 7.12
CA ASP A 34 15.92 5.22 6.26
C ASP A 34 16.78 4.30 5.40
N ALA A 35 16.23 3.15 5.02
CA ALA A 35 16.94 2.19 4.19
C ALA A 35 17.21 2.69 2.76
N LEU A 36 16.57 3.77 2.33
CA LEU A 36 16.63 4.33 0.99
C LEU A 36 17.49 5.60 0.94
N GLY A 37 17.98 6.08 2.09
CA GLY A 37 18.80 7.28 2.18
C GLY A 37 18.02 8.59 1.92
N SER A 38 16.69 8.55 2.04
CA SER A 38 15.82 9.72 1.89
C SER A 38 15.20 10.11 3.22
N SER A 39 15.28 11.39 3.54
CA SER A 39 14.71 11.96 4.75
C SER A 39 13.78 13.13 4.45
N ARG A 40 13.02 13.59 5.44
CA ARG A 40 12.07 14.69 5.31
C ARG A 40 11.11 14.48 4.14
N THR A 41 10.87 15.48 3.32
CA THR A 41 9.99 15.42 2.15
C THR A 41 10.48 14.47 1.06
N GLY A 42 11.75 14.07 1.09
CA GLY A 42 12.31 13.12 0.12
C GLY A 42 11.66 11.74 0.16
N CYS A 43 11.09 11.34 1.29
CA CYS A 43 10.38 10.05 1.40
C CYS A 43 9.16 9.93 0.48
N PHE A 44 8.51 11.04 0.10
CA PHE A 44 7.38 11.07 -0.84
C PHE A 44 7.76 10.85 -2.31
N ARG A 45 9.03 10.61 -2.60
CA ARG A 45 9.46 10.15 -3.93
C ARG A 45 9.14 8.68 -4.16
N TYR A 46 8.81 7.94 -3.10
CA TYR A 46 8.61 6.50 -3.15
C TYR A 46 7.13 6.14 -3.03
N PHE A 47 6.68 5.28 -3.94
CA PHE A 47 5.31 4.74 -3.89
C PHE A 47 4.98 4.10 -2.54
N THR A 48 5.99 3.56 -1.85
CA THR A 48 5.86 3.04 -0.49
C THR A 48 5.23 4.06 0.46
N THR A 49 5.77 5.27 0.52
CA THR A 49 5.27 6.33 1.42
C THR A 49 3.86 6.74 1.00
N ASP A 50 3.64 7.00 -0.29
CA ASP A 50 2.36 7.48 -0.80
C ASP A 50 1.24 6.47 -0.61
N SER A 51 1.49 5.19 -0.87
CA SER A 51 0.52 4.11 -0.65
C SER A 51 0.18 3.93 0.84
N ASN A 52 1.17 4.10 1.71
CA ASN A 52 0.97 4.03 3.16
C ASN A 52 0.18 5.25 3.69
N VAL A 53 0.44 6.45 3.18
CA VAL A 53 -0.40 7.63 3.47
C VAL A 53 -1.84 7.40 3.03
N LEU A 54 -2.05 6.82 1.84
CA LEU A 54 -3.37 6.47 1.36
C LEU A 54 -4.09 5.49 2.30
N ALA A 55 -3.36 4.49 2.85
CA ALA A 55 -3.89 3.54 3.82
C ALA A 55 -4.29 4.23 5.15
N VAL A 56 -3.48 5.19 5.62
CA VAL A 56 -3.82 6.02 6.80
C VAL A 56 -5.08 6.83 6.54
N LEU A 57 -5.17 7.53 5.41
CA LEU A 57 -6.35 8.34 5.07
C LEU A 57 -7.61 7.49 4.96
N ALA A 58 -7.53 6.33 4.33
CA ALA A 58 -8.65 5.40 4.23
C ALA A 58 -9.06 4.85 5.60
N SER A 59 -8.09 4.56 6.48
CA SER A 59 -8.37 4.12 7.84
C SER A 59 -8.99 5.23 8.69
N LEU A 60 -8.48 6.47 8.62
CA LEU A 60 -9.03 7.63 9.32
C LEU A 60 -10.49 7.89 8.93
N THR A 61 -10.80 7.84 7.63
CA THR A 61 -12.17 8.05 7.14
C THR A 61 -13.12 6.91 7.55
N LEU A 62 -12.59 5.71 7.81
CA LEU A 62 -13.38 4.57 8.26
C LEU A 62 -13.65 4.59 9.78
N LEU A 63 -12.81 5.23 10.61
CA LEU A 63 -12.93 5.21 12.08
C LEU A 63 -14.33 5.56 12.60
N PRO A 64 -15.02 6.62 12.11
CA PRO A 64 -16.37 6.93 12.59
C PRO A 64 -17.36 5.78 12.37
N ILE A 65 -17.22 5.07 11.26
CA ILE A 65 -18.06 3.91 10.94
C ILE A 65 -17.70 2.72 11.84
N CYS A 66 -16.42 2.44 12.09
CA CYS A 66 -15.99 1.40 13.04
C CYS A 66 -16.56 1.64 14.43
N ILE A 67 -16.49 2.87 14.95
CA ILE A 67 -17.05 3.24 16.25
C ILE A 67 -18.57 3.05 16.27
N LYS A 68 -19.28 3.48 15.21
CA LYS A 68 -20.72 3.29 15.08
C LYS A 68 -21.11 1.81 15.06
N ARG A 69 -20.34 0.95 14.36
CA ARG A 69 -20.56 -0.50 14.27
C ARG A 69 -20.39 -1.23 15.59
N ILE A 70 -19.64 -0.71 16.55
CA ILE A 70 -19.55 -1.28 17.91
C ILE A 70 -20.88 -1.14 18.65
N ARG A 71 -21.58 -0.01 18.44
CA ARG A 71 -22.87 0.30 19.09
C ARG A 71 -24.05 -0.25 18.29
N LYS A 72 -23.96 -0.20 16.95
CA LYS A 72 -24.96 -0.64 15.99
C LYS A 72 -24.28 -1.55 14.95
N PRO A 73 -24.17 -2.86 15.23
CA PRO A 73 -23.43 -3.81 14.40
C PRO A 73 -23.92 -3.88 12.94
N GLU A 74 -25.21 -3.64 12.71
CA GLU A 74 -25.85 -3.61 11.39
C GLU A 74 -25.44 -2.42 10.51
N THR A 75 -24.63 -1.47 11.03
CA THR A 75 -24.18 -0.31 10.26
C THR A 75 -23.30 -0.77 9.09
N GLU A 76 -23.72 -0.48 7.88
CA GLU A 76 -22.96 -0.79 6.68
C GLU A 76 -21.87 0.25 6.40
N ILE A 77 -20.77 -0.21 5.80
CA ILE A 77 -19.73 0.68 5.27
C ILE A 77 -20.24 1.23 3.93
N PRO A 78 -20.30 2.57 3.76
CA PRO A 78 -20.70 3.18 2.50
C PRO A 78 -19.85 2.67 1.32
N ARG A 79 -20.47 2.47 0.16
CA ARG A 79 -19.80 1.90 -1.02
C ARG A 79 -18.54 2.66 -1.43
N TRP A 80 -18.59 3.98 -1.43
CA TRP A 80 -17.44 4.81 -1.79
C TRP A 80 -16.26 4.61 -0.84
N LEU A 81 -16.55 4.47 0.46
CA LEU A 81 -15.54 4.25 1.48
C LEU A 81 -14.94 2.84 1.38
N LEU A 82 -15.77 1.84 1.06
CA LEU A 82 -15.30 0.49 0.77
C LEU A 82 -14.37 0.45 -0.45
N ILE A 83 -14.70 1.19 -1.52
CA ILE A 83 -13.84 1.32 -2.72
C ILE A 83 -12.54 2.06 -2.36
N PHE A 84 -12.61 3.12 -1.55
CA PHE A 84 -11.42 3.85 -1.11
C PHE A 84 -10.50 2.96 -0.28
N LYS A 85 -11.04 2.21 0.67
CA LYS A 85 -10.29 1.26 1.49
C LYS A 85 -9.69 0.13 0.64
N TYR A 86 -10.46 -0.39 -0.33
CA TYR A 86 -9.99 -1.36 -1.31
C TYR A 86 -8.79 -0.84 -2.11
N THR A 87 -8.90 0.38 -2.64
CA THR A 87 -7.82 1.03 -3.40
C THR A 87 -6.56 1.18 -2.55
N ALA A 88 -6.69 1.66 -1.33
CA ALA A 88 -5.58 1.78 -0.40
C ALA A 88 -4.93 0.43 -0.06
N THR A 89 -5.76 -0.60 0.21
CA THR A 89 -5.27 -1.96 0.50
C THR A 89 -4.50 -2.54 -0.68
N VAL A 90 -5.02 -2.41 -1.90
CA VAL A 90 -4.31 -2.87 -3.11
C VAL A 90 -2.99 -2.12 -3.26
N SER A 91 -2.96 -0.81 -3.05
CA SER A 91 -1.74 0.00 -3.18
C SER A 91 -0.63 -0.45 -2.22
N VAL A 92 -0.95 -0.65 -0.93
CA VAL A 92 0.07 -1.16 0.02
C VAL A 92 0.44 -2.62 -0.24
N THR A 93 -0.48 -3.43 -0.80
CA THR A 93 -0.15 -4.80 -1.24
C THR A 93 0.86 -4.78 -2.39
N ILE A 94 0.72 -3.87 -3.35
CA ILE A 94 1.72 -3.66 -4.42
C ILE A 94 3.08 -3.29 -3.82
N THR A 95 3.11 -2.39 -2.81
CA THR A 95 4.35 -2.07 -2.09
C THR A 95 5.00 -3.32 -1.49
N LEU A 96 4.24 -4.12 -0.74
CA LEU A 96 4.74 -5.37 -0.15
C LEU A 96 5.32 -6.31 -1.20
N LEU A 97 4.57 -6.58 -2.28
CA LEU A 97 5.00 -7.49 -3.34
C LEU A 97 6.24 -6.96 -4.09
N THR A 98 6.29 -5.67 -4.38
CA THR A 98 7.46 -5.04 -5.03
C THR A 98 8.70 -5.17 -4.15
N VAL A 99 8.57 -4.97 -2.86
CA VAL A 99 9.71 -5.13 -1.94
C VAL A 99 10.13 -6.59 -1.84
N VAL A 100 9.20 -7.50 -1.55
CA VAL A 100 9.51 -8.93 -1.32
C VAL A 100 10.08 -9.61 -2.57
N PHE A 101 9.51 -9.33 -3.75
CA PHE A 101 9.84 -10.07 -4.98
C PHE A 101 10.77 -9.34 -5.93
N PHE A 102 11.02 -8.04 -5.72
CA PHE A 102 11.86 -7.27 -6.61
C PHE A 102 12.98 -6.52 -5.90
N LEU A 103 12.68 -5.60 -4.97
CA LEU A 103 13.71 -4.73 -4.38
C LEU A 103 14.64 -5.50 -3.43
N ALA A 104 14.10 -6.29 -2.51
CA ALA A 104 14.88 -7.04 -1.55
C ALA A 104 15.75 -8.13 -2.23
N PRO A 105 15.26 -8.95 -3.18
CA PRO A 105 16.10 -9.84 -3.97
C PRO A 105 17.20 -9.13 -4.76
N THR A 106 16.91 -7.98 -5.35
CA THR A 106 17.91 -7.19 -6.09
C THR A 106 19.01 -6.69 -5.16
N ALA A 107 18.67 -6.27 -3.93
CA ALA A 107 19.66 -5.89 -2.93
C ALA A 107 20.44 -7.11 -2.39
N ALA A 108 19.79 -8.26 -2.25
CA ALA A 108 20.45 -9.50 -1.87
C ALA A 108 21.51 -9.95 -2.88
N ALA A 109 21.28 -9.73 -4.18
CA ALA A 109 22.24 -10.03 -5.22
C ALA A 109 23.56 -9.23 -5.09
N ARG A 110 23.52 -8.07 -4.40
CA ARG A 110 24.67 -7.18 -4.19
C ARG A 110 25.27 -7.30 -2.78
N GLY A 111 24.45 -7.54 -1.78
CA GLY A 111 24.84 -7.52 -0.34
C GLY A 111 24.49 -8.78 0.44
N GLY A 112 24.20 -9.91 -0.24
CA GLY A 112 23.83 -11.16 0.41
C GLY A 112 22.51 -11.05 1.19
N ILE A 113 22.31 -11.98 2.13
CA ILE A 113 21.07 -12.06 2.93
C ILE A 113 20.81 -10.79 3.76
N ALA A 114 21.84 -10.10 4.21
CA ALA A 114 21.72 -8.83 4.91
C ALA A 114 21.11 -7.75 4.02
N GLY A 115 21.47 -7.71 2.73
CA GLY A 115 20.87 -6.81 1.76
C GLY A 115 19.35 -7.01 1.59
N TYR A 116 18.90 -8.29 1.66
CA TYR A 116 17.49 -8.61 1.64
C TYR A 116 16.75 -8.04 2.85
N PHE A 117 17.22 -8.33 4.05
CA PHE A 117 16.53 -7.96 5.30
C PHE A 117 16.58 -6.48 5.61
N ARG A 118 17.51 -5.72 5.01
CA ARG A 118 17.57 -4.26 5.15
C ARG A 118 16.24 -3.55 4.83
N PHE A 119 15.40 -4.12 3.95
CA PHE A 119 14.07 -3.59 3.64
C PHE A 119 13.02 -3.87 4.71
N PHE A 120 13.36 -4.65 5.74
CA PHE A 120 12.47 -5.06 6.82
C PHE A 120 13.01 -4.67 8.19
N GLU A 121 13.73 -3.54 8.29
CA GLU A 121 14.28 -3.01 9.52
C GLU A 121 13.63 -1.67 9.88
N GLY A 122 13.46 -1.39 11.17
CA GLY A 122 12.97 -0.11 11.66
C GLY A 122 11.68 0.38 10.96
N ASN A 123 11.71 1.59 10.45
CA ASN A 123 10.55 2.23 9.78
C ASN A 123 10.17 1.52 8.48
N THR A 124 11.15 0.95 7.77
CA THR A 124 10.90 0.24 6.53
C THR A 124 10.12 -1.04 6.78
N PHE A 125 10.32 -1.73 7.91
CA PHE A 125 9.47 -2.86 8.31
C PHE A 125 8.00 -2.46 8.43
N VAL A 126 7.72 -1.30 9.04
CA VAL A 126 6.35 -0.82 9.18
C VAL A 126 5.73 -0.57 7.82
N LEU A 127 6.42 0.16 6.94
CA LEU A 127 5.87 0.61 5.66
C LEU A 127 5.84 -0.51 4.59
N HIS A 128 6.78 -1.45 4.64
CA HIS A 128 6.89 -2.52 3.64
C HIS A 128 6.13 -3.79 4.01
N PHE A 129 5.93 -4.05 5.31
CA PHE A 129 5.35 -5.31 5.78
C PHE A 129 4.17 -5.11 6.72
N SER A 130 4.35 -4.41 7.85
CA SER A 130 3.33 -4.34 8.91
C SER A 130 2.05 -3.68 8.42
N THR A 131 2.12 -2.46 7.87
CA THR A 131 0.94 -1.73 7.35
C THR A 131 0.23 -2.49 6.22
N PRO A 132 0.92 -3.01 5.18
CA PRO A 132 0.30 -3.85 4.17
C PRO A 132 -0.44 -5.05 4.73
N VAL A 133 0.18 -5.80 5.64
CA VAL A 133 -0.44 -6.99 6.25
C VAL A 133 -1.67 -6.61 7.07
N LEU A 134 -1.59 -5.58 7.91
CA LEU A 134 -2.73 -5.09 8.68
C LEU A 134 -3.88 -4.64 7.78
N ALA A 135 -3.58 -3.92 6.70
CA ALA A 135 -4.58 -3.47 5.73
C ALA A 135 -5.27 -4.64 5.02
N ILE A 136 -4.52 -5.67 4.59
CA ILE A 136 -5.08 -6.88 3.98
C ILE A 136 -5.99 -7.60 4.97
N LEU A 137 -5.55 -7.80 6.21
CA LEU A 137 -6.33 -8.48 7.25
C LEU A 137 -7.62 -7.71 7.57
N ALA A 138 -7.52 -6.39 7.79
CA ALA A 138 -8.68 -5.55 8.07
C ALA A 138 -9.68 -5.61 6.90
N PHE A 139 -9.23 -5.32 5.69
CA PHE A 139 -10.12 -5.29 4.52
C PHE A 139 -10.74 -6.65 4.21
N CYS A 140 -9.92 -7.70 4.07
CA CYS A 140 -10.39 -9.00 3.59
C CYS A 140 -11.24 -9.75 4.61
N LEU A 141 -10.95 -9.60 5.92
CA LEU A 141 -11.61 -10.39 6.97
C LEU A 141 -12.73 -9.64 7.70
N LEU A 142 -12.63 -8.30 7.82
CA LEU A 142 -13.47 -7.53 8.72
C LEU A 142 -14.35 -6.49 8.01
N GLU A 143 -13.82 -5.77 7.02
CA GLU A 143 -14.49 -4.65 6.39
C GLU A 143 -15.34 -5.07 5.20
N LYS A 144 -14.79 -5.93 4.35
CA LYS A 144 -15.47 -6.33 3.13
C LYS A 144 -16.65 -7.26 3.40
N ASN A 145 -17.83 -6.86 2.95
CA ASN A 145 -19.08 -7.62 3.08
C ASN A 145 -19.55 -8.28 1.76
N ARG A 146 -18.92 -7.97 0.64
CA ARG A 146 -19.23 -8.49 -0.71
C ARG A 146 -18.00 -8.58 -1.59
N LYS A 147 -18.12 -9.29 -2.71
CA LYS A 147 -17.09 -9.29 -3.75
C LYS A 147 -17.02 -7.92 -4.42
N MET A 148 -15.82 -7.47 -4.73
CA MET A 148 -15.60 -6.27 -5.52
C MET A 148 -15.81 -6.58 -7.00
N THR A 149 -16.41 -5.64 -7.73
CA THR A 149 -16.63 -5.75 -9.18
C THR A 149 -15.39 -5.37 -9.96
N PHE A 150 -15.31 -5.78 -11.23
CA PHE A 150 -14.22 -5.34 -12.12
C PHE A 150 -14.14 -3.81 -12.25
N ARG A 151 -15.29 -3.12 -12.35
CA ARG A 151 -15.32 -1.65 -12.41
C ARG A 151 -14.73 -1.01 -11.15
N GLU A 152 -14.95 -1.61 -9.98
CA GLU A 152 -14.37 -1.15 -8.72
C GLU A 152 -12.85 -1.44 -8.66
N SER A 153 -12.39 -2.51 -9.31
CA SER A 153 -10.96 -2.80 -9.42
C SER A 153 -10.22 -1.76 -10.28
N LEU A 154 -10.88 -1.11 -11.23
CA LEU A 154 -10.25 -0.04 -12.02
C LEU A 154 -9.85 1.17 -11.16
N TRP A 155 -10.57 1.46 -10.06
CA TRP A 155 -10.19 2.53 -9.14
C TRP A 155 -8.84 2.28 -8.47
N THR A 156 -8.46 1.01 -8.29
CA THR A 156 -7.18 0.65 -7.69
C THR A 156 -5.97 1.00 -8.57
N LEU A 157 -6.18 1.25 -9.86
CA LEU A 157 -5.13 1.71 -10.77
C LEU A 157 -4.74 3.17 -10.56
N ILE A 158 -5.64 4.01 -10.02
CA ILE A 158 -5.41 5.45 -9.92
C ILE A 158 -4.10 5.78 -9.20
N PRO A 159 -3.82 5.27 -7.98
CA PRO A 159 -2.56 5.57 -7.31
C PRO A 159 -1.34 5.14 -8.11
N THR A 160 -1.38 3.95 -8.71
CA THR A 160 -0.26 3.41 -9.50
C THR A 160 -0.05 4.22 -10.79
N VAL A 161 -1.12 4.61 -11.48
CA VAL A 161 -1.04 5.44 -12.71
C VAL A 161 -0.51 6.83 -12.37
N VAL A 162 -1.08 7.50 -11.37
CA VAL A 162 -0.63 8.84 -10.96
C VAL A 162 0.84 8.81 -10.57
N TYR A 163 1.23 7.85 -9.74
CA TYR A 163 2.63 7.70 -9.34
C TYR A 163 3.55 7.43 -10.54
N SER A 164 3.18 6.52 -11.45
CA SER A 164 4.02 6.19 -12.61
C SER A 164 4.20 7.37 -13.56
N LEU A 165 3.18 8.23 -13.72
CA LEU A 165 3.29 9.45 -14.51
C LEU A 165 4.24 10.46 -13.85
N VAL A 166 4.11 10.69 -12.53
CA VAL A 166 5.03 11.55 -11.77
C VAL A 166 6.45 11.01 -11.81
N TYR A 167 6.61 9.70 -11.61
CA TYR A 167 7.91 9.03 -11.65
C TYR A 167 8.57 9.16 -13.03
N ALA A 168 7.82 8.88 -14.11
CA ALA A 168 8.33 9.04 -15.48
C ALA A 168 8.71 10.49 -15.78
N ALA A 169 7.89 11.45 -15.36
CA ALA A 169 8.22 12.87 -15.51
C ALA A 169 9.53 13.22 -14.78
N ALA A 170 9.68 12.81 -13.53
CA ALA A 170 10.83 13.14 -12.72
C ALA A 170 12.13 12.43 -13.15
N VAL A 171 12.03 11.15 -13.59
CA VAL A 171 13.20 10.34 -13.99
C VAL A 171 13.59 10.59 -15.44
N ILE A 172 12.63 10.59 -16.37
CA ILE A 172 12.90 10.60 -17.80
C ILE A 172 13.03 12.03 -18.34
N PHE A 173 12.07 12.89 -18.03
CA PHE A 173 12.01 14.25 -18.61
C PHE A 173 12.80 15.25 -17.81
N MET A 174 12.55 15.35 -16.50
CA MET A 174 13.19 16.36 -15.64
C MET A 174 14.56 15.91 -15.12
N LYS A 175 14.83 14.61 -15.06
CA LYS A 175 16.09 14.00 -14.57
C LYS A 175 16.47 14.45 -13.14
N VAL A 176 15.44 14.72 -12.32
CA VAL A 176 15.62 15.14 -10.91
C VAL A 176 15.59 13.95 -9.94
N TRP A 177 15.11 12.79 -10.39
CA TRP A 177 15.13 11.55 -9.63
C TRP A 177 16.00 10.49 -10.32
N THR A 178 16.64 9.65 -9.52
CA THR A 178 17.32 8.44 -10.01
C THR A 178 16.29 7.35 -10.28
N ASP A 179 16.58 6.44 -11.21
CA ASP A 179 15.70 5.31 -11.53
C ASP A 179 15.91 4.15 -10.55
N TRP A 180 15.40 4.30 -9.31
CA TRP A 180 15.57 3.27 -8.27
C TRP A 180 14.72 2.01 -8.49
N TYR A 181 13.67 2.08 -9.31
CA TYR A 181 12.89 0.90 -9.71
C TYR A 181 13.38 0.25 -10.99
N GLY A 182 14.35 0.83 -11.69
CA GLY A 182 14.89 0.29 -12.92
C GLY A 182 13.92 0.32 -14.12
N PHE A 183 12.90 1.19 -14.09
CA PHE A 183 11.87 1.26 -15.14
C PHE A 183 12.40 1.70 -16.49
N THR A 184 13.58 2.32 -16.54
CA THR A 184 14.24 2.69 -17.80
C THR A 184 15.16 1.59 -18.35
N PHE A 185 15.30 0.45 -17.65
CA PHE A 185 16.19 -0.65 -18.03
C PHE A 185 17.62 -0.18 -18.37
N GLY A 186 18.19 0.69 -17.52
CA GLY A 186 19.52 1.24 -17.73
C GLY A 186 19.61 2.24 -18.89
N GLY A 187 18.54 3.00 -19.14
CA GLY A 187 18.47 4.04 -20.17
C GLY A 187 17.79 3.62 -21.48
N LYS A 188 17.26 2.41 -21.55
CA LYS A 188 16.47 1.92 -22.71
C LYS A 188 15.03 2.45 -22.61
N LEU A 189 14.85 3.75 -22.79
CA LEU A 189 13.59 4.46 -22.56
C LEU A 189 12.38 3.89 -23.29
N TYR A 190 12.60 3.24 -24.43
CA TYR A 190 11.54 2.57 -25.19
C TYR A 190 10.90 1.39 -24.44
N LEU A 191 11.56 0.86 -23.40
CA LEU A 191 11.02 -0.19 -22.53
C LEU A 191 10.24 0.37 -21.34
N ALA A 192 10.32 1.65 -21.01
CA ALA A 192 9.61 2.24 -19.89
C ALA A 192 8.07 2.06 -19.96
N PRO A 193 7.41 2.17 -21.13
CA PRO A 193 5.97 1.85 -21.22
C PRO A 193 5.65 0.40 -20.88
N VAL A 194 6.55 -0.55 -21.20
CA VAL A 194 6.37 -1.97 -20.85
C VAL A 194 6.36 -2.16 -19.34
N SER A 195 7.26 -1.50 -18.61
CA SER A 195 7.25 -1.51 -17.13
C SER A 195 5.93 -1.01 -16.57
N GLY A 196 5.42 0.09 -17.11
CA GLY A 196 4.12 0.65 -16.71
C GLY A 196 2.98 -0.33 -16.94
N ILE A 197 2.88 -0.92 -18.12
CA ILE A 197 1.85 -1.91 -18.45
C ILE A 197 1.92 -3.11 -17.51
N VAL A 198 3.11 -3.66 -17.26
CA VAL A 198 3.31 -4.79 -16.34
C VAL A 198 2.83 -4.42 -14.94
N MET A 199 3.18 -3.23 -14.43
CA MET A 199 2.73 -2.77 -13.10
C MET A 199 1.20 -2.61 -13.04
N TYR A 200 0.55 -2.14 -14.09
CA TYR A 200 -0.91 -2.03 -14.13
C TYR A 200 -1.58 -3.40 -14.16
N LEU A 201 -1.05 -4.36 -14.92
CA LEU A 201 -1.56 -5.73 -14.94
C LEU A 201 -1.37 -6.42 -13.58
N VAL A 202 -0.22 -6.24 -12.93
CA VAL A 202 0.03 -6.73 -11.57
C VAL A 202 -0.96 -6.10 -10.58
N THR A 203 -1.19 -4.79 -10.66
CA THR A 203 -2.17 -4.08 -9.82
C THR A 203 -3.58 -4.65 -9.99
N LEU A 204 -4.03 -4.88 -11.22
CA LEU A 204 -5.33 -5.50 -11.50
C LEU A 204 -5.40 -6.95 -11.02
N GLY A 205 -4.32 -7.71 -11.15
CA GLY A 205 -4.21 -9.08 -10.63
C GLY A 205 -4.36 -9.10 -9.11
N VAL A 206 -3.64 -8.24 -8.39
CA VAL A 206 -3.75 -8.08 -6.93
C VAL A 206 -5.16 -7.63 -6.55
N ALA A 207 -5.71 -6.66 -7.27
CA ALA A 207 -7.09 -6.21 -7.06
C ALA A 207 -8.08 -7.38 -7.22
N ALA A 208 -7.94 -8.19 -8.27
CA ALA A 208 -8.81 -9.34 -8.48
C ALA A 208 -8.74 -10.35 -7.32
N ILE A 209 -7.55 -10.61 -6.79
CA ILE A 209 -7.34 -11.52 -5.65
C ILE A 209 -7.98 -10.92 -4.39
N VAL A 210 -7.57 -9.71 -3.98
CA VAL A 210 -8.08 -9.00 -2.80
C VAL A 210 -9.59 -8.78 -2.90
N GLY A 211 -10.09 -8.46 -4.09
CA GLY A 211 -11.52 -8.25 -4.33
C GLY A 211 -12.37 -9.52 -4.21
N ARG A 212 -11.81 -10.71 -4.46
CA ARG A 212 -12.50 -11.99 -4.37
C ARG A 212 -12.37 -12.68 -3.02
N THR A 213 -11.28 -12.46 -2.27
CA THR A 213 -11.06 -12.98 -0.91
C THR A 213 -12.06 -12.37 0.07
N GLY A 214 -12.54 -13.15 1.04
CA GLY A 214 -13.43 -12.68 2.11
C GLY A 214 -14.61 -13.62 2.36
N PRO A 215 -15.39 -13.37 3.41
CA PRO A 215 -16.46 -14.28 3.80
C PRO A 215 -17.47 -14.46 2.67
N LYS A 216 -17.82 -15.72 2.39
CA LYS A 216 -18.95 -16.05 1.50
C LYS A 216 -20.20 -15.47 2.16
N GLN A 217 -20.96 -14.63 1.45
CA GLN A 217 -22.33 -14.33 1.85
C GLN A 217 -23.09 -15.66 1.95
N LYS A 218 -23.65 -15.91 3.13
CA LYS A 218 -24.66 -16.95 3.30
C LYS A 218 -25.96 -16.49 2.67
#